data_ea465e106bd381c85379e4b3ed5236e9
#
_entry.id   ea465e106bd381c85379e4b3ed5236e9
#
_cell.length_a   1.000
_cell.length_b   1.000
_cell.length_c   1.000
_cell.angle_alpha   90.00
_cell.angle_beta   90.00
_cell.angle_gamma   90.00
#
_symmetry.space_group_name_H-M   'P 1'
#
loop_
_entity.id
_entity.type
_entity.pdbx_description
1 polymer ?
#
loop_
_entity_poly.entity_id
_entity_poly.type
_entity_poly.pdbx_seq_one_letter_code
_entity_poly.pdbx_strand_id
1 'polypeptide(L)'
;MRKVLYLATVWFMASSFTTVHLMGDSTMAEKDLPKAGQERGWGMMFQNFLNPDEVKVINYAQNGRSTKSFMDLGLWDQVQGAIQPGDFVFIQFGHNDAKADDPARYAAAWGAYQDNLRTYIDGVRAKGGTPVLLTPVARRWFNNGVLDRNCHTDYPAAMKAVAEEKGVVLLDVTTPTLDWIEGLGDEASKAYFMISTGKDDNTHLVPCGARKVTEIVCDLVKEQIPELAKSLQYYHFVVSADGHGDFMTVQEAIDACPDYSHKEITRILIRSGVYKELVSITHT
;
A
#
# COMPACT_ATOMS: atom_id res chain seq x y z
N MET A 1 -33.67 -52.46 21.91
CA MET A 1 -32.35 -52.06 21.35
C MET A 1 -32.49 -50.63 20.81
N ARG A 2 -31.95 -49.66 21.52
CA ARG A 2 -31.93 -48.23 21.08
C ARG A 2 -30.75 -48.04 20.12
N LYS A 3 -31.01 -47.68 18.86
CA LYS A 3 -29.94 -47.27 17.93
C LYS A 3 -29.55 -45.83 18.25
N VAL A 4 -28.30 -45.63 18.66
CA VAL A 4 -27.67 -44.32 18.85
C VAL A 4 -27.09 -43.87 17.51
N LEU A 5 -27.63 -42.79 16.93
CA LEU A 5 -27.15 -42.19 15.68
C LEU A 5 -26.06 -41.18 16.07
N TYR A 6 -24.79 -41.44 15.73
CA TYR A 6 -23.71 -40.45 15.85
C TYR A 6 -23.70 -39.58 14.62
N LEU A 7 -24.07 -38.31 14.79
CA LEU A 7 -23.82 -37.28 13.76
C LEU A 7 -22.35 -36.85 13.87
N ALA A 8 -21.55 -37.30 12.94
CA ALA A 8 -20.19 -36.75 12.78
C ALA A 8 -20.30 -35.42 12.05
N THR A 9 -20.11 -34.31 12.77
CA THR A 9 -19.95 -32.98 12.17
C THR A 9 -18.55 -32.91 11.58
N VAL A 10 -18.41 -33.06 10.28
CA VAL A 10 -17.16 -32.83 9.55
C VAL A 10 -17.01 -31.31 9.43
N TRP A 11 -16.09 -30.75 10.24
CA TRP A 11 -15.64 -29.39 10.04
C TRP A 11 -14.70 -29.39 8.83
N PHE A 12 -15.19 -28.92 7.70
CA PHE A 12 -14.34 -28.50 6.61
C PHE A 12 -13.62 -27.23 7.08
N MET A 13 -12.37 -27.37 7.54
CA MET A 13 -11.45 -26.25 7.56
C MET A 13 -11.12 -25.96 6.09
N ALA A 14 -11.93 -25.14 5.44
CA ALA A 14 -11.49 -24.45 4.25
C ALA A 14 -10.31 -23.59 4.71
N SER A 15 -9.12 -23.85 4.22
CA SER A 15 -8.00 -22.91 4.27
C SER A 15 -8.46 -21.69 3.46
N SER A 16 -9.11 -20.76 4.12
CA SER A 16 -9.53 -19.52 3.47
C SER A 16 -8.29 -18.64 3.40
N PHE A 17 -7.83 -18.38 2.20
CA PHE A 17 -6.89 -17.30 1.95
C PHE A 17 -7.45 -16.03 2.55
N THR A 18 -6.65 -15.30 3.31
CA THR A 18 -7.01 -13.96 3.73
C THR A 18 -6.77 -13.00 2.56
N THR A 19 -7.77 -12.21 2.23
CA THR A 19 -7.59 -11.15 1.22
C THR A 19 -7.35 -9.80 1.90
N VAL A 20 -6.37 -9.06 1.40
CA VAL A 20 -6.19 -7.65 1.72
C VAL A 20 -6.66 -6.82 0.55
N HIS A 21 -7.78 -6.12 0.72
CA HIS A 21 -8.32 -5.18 -0.26
C HIS A 21 -7.70 -3.81 -0.01
N LEU A 22 -7.01 -3.26 -1.01
CA LEU A 22 -6.46 -1.91 -0.96
C LEU A 22 -7.42 -0.94 -1.64
N MET A 23 -7.85 0.10 -0.95
CA MET A 23 -8.65 1.19 -1.51
C MET A 23 -8.04 2.54 -1.18
N GLY A 24 -7.85 3.37 -2.19
CA GLY A 24 -7.12 4.62 -2.03
C GLY A 24 -6.95 5.40 -3.33
N ASP A 25 -5.97 6.29 -3.29
CA ASP A 25 -5.65 7.22 -4.37
C ASP A 25 -4.43 6.79 -5.21
N SER A 26 -3.85 7.75 -5.95
CA SER A 26 -2.74 7.51 -6.88
C SER A 26 -1.46 7.03 -6.21
N THR A 27 -1.24 7.30 -4.93
CA THR A 27 -0.03 6.87 -4.22
C THR A 27 -0.03 5.37 -3.94
N MET A 28 -1.21 4.75 -3.93
CA MET A 28 -1.43 3.32 -3.72
C MET A 28 -1.74 2.56 -5.04
N ALA A 29 -2.30 3.25 -6.04
CA ALA A 29 -2.95 2.67 -7.22
C ALA A 29 -2.02 1.86 -8.13
N GLU A 30 -2.61 0.87 -8.82
CA GLU A 30 -2.03 0.25 -10.01
C GLU A 30 -1.74 1.29 -11.10
N LYS A 31 -0.70 1.05 -11.88
CA LYS A 31 -0.28 1.94 -12.97
C LYS A 31 -0.30 1.21 -14.31
N ASP A 32 -0.84 1.86 -15.32
CA ASP A 32 -0.70 1.45 -16.73
C ASP A 32 0.74 1.78 -17.17
N LEU A 33 1.65 0.84 -17.02
CA LEU A 33 3.09 1.07 -17.14
C LEU A 33 3.54 1.66 -18.49
N PRO A 34 2.97 1.27 -19.64
CA PRO A 34 3.28 1.92 -20.91
C PRO A 34 3.04 3.42 -20.92
N LYS A 35 2.06 3.91 -20.13
CA LYS A 35 1.73 5.34 -20.02
C LYS A 35 2.36 6.01 -18.80
N ALA A 36 2.44 5.30 -17.70
CA ALA A 36 2.94 5.81 -16.43
C ALA A 36 4.47 5.93 -16.39
N GLY A 37 5.18 5.19 -17.25
CA GLY A 37 6.63 5.15 -17.24
C GLY A 37 7.15 4.56 -15.92
N GLN A 38 7.87 5.37 -15.15
CA GLN A 38 8.43 4.94 -13.86
C GLN A 38 7.49 5.13 -12.67
N GLU A 39 6.32 5.75 -12.84
CA GLU A 39 5.40 5.96 -11.71
C GLU A 39 4.88 4.62 -11.17
N ARG A 40 4.94 4.46 -9.84
CA ARG A 40 4.40 3.29 -9.12
C ARG A 40 3.59 3.73 -7.92
N GLY A 41 2.46 3.06 -7.67
CA GLY A 41 1.79 3.11 -6.38
C GLY A 41 2.40 2.06 -5.44
N TRP A 42 2.51 2.36 -4.15
CA TRP A 42 3.07 1.41 -3.19
C TRP A 42 2.25 0.11 -3.09
N GLY A 43 0.93 0.18 -3.33
CA GLY A 43 0.06 -0.99 -3.36
C GLY A 43 0.40 -2.02 -4.43
N MET A 44 1.10 -1.63 -5.50
CA MET A 44 1.61 -2.57 -6.52
C MET A 44 2.66 -3.54 -5.96
N MET A 45 3.39 -3.12 -4.93
CA MET A 45 4.50 -3.89 -4.36
C MET A 45 4.10 -4.68 -3.11
N PHE A 46 2.94 -4.40 -2.51
CA PHE A 46 2.59 -4.94 -1.20
C PHE A 46 2.47 -6.47 -1.20
N GLN A 47 1.96 -7.09 -2.29
CA GLN A 47 1.93 -8.55 -2.42
C GLN A 47 3.31 -9.21 -2.31
N ASN A 48 4.39 -8.50 -2.68
CA ASN A 48 5.75 -9.05 -2.64
C ASN A 48 6.28 -9.25 -1.22
N PHE A 49 5.66 -8.59 -0.25
CA PHE A 49 6.01 -8.67 1.17
C PHE A 49 5.14 -9.64 1.96
N LEU A 50 4.21 -10.34 1.28
CA LEU A 50 3.29 -11.28 1.90
C LEU A 50 3.43 -12.66 1.26
N ASN A 51 3.28 -13.71 2.07
CA ASN A 51 3.25 -15.08 1.57
C ASN A 51 2.02 -15.27 0.64
N PRO A 52 2.22 -15.50 -0.67
CA PRO A 52 1.10 -15.61 -1.61
C PRO A 52 0.24 -16.86 -1.40
N ASP A 53 0.73 -17.86 -0.65
CA ASP A 53 -0.01 -19.05 -0.31
C ASP A 53 -0.97 -18.85 0.88
N GLU A 54 -0.85 -17.73 1.59
CA GLU A 54 -1.65 -17.38 2.77
C GLU A 54 -2.49 -16.12 2.57
N VAL A 55 -1.93 -15.10 1.88
CA VAL A 55 -2.54 -13.78 1.73
C VAL A 55 -2.52 -13.34 0.28
N LYS A 56 -3.69 -12.93 -0.22
CA LYS A 56 -3.87 -12.30 -1.53
C LYS A 56 -4.12 -10.81 -1.36
N VAL A 57 -3.44 -9.98 -2.16
CA VAL A 57 -3.69 -8.54 -2.24
C VAL A 57 -4.51 -8.23 -3.49
N ILE A 58 -5.58 -7.45 -3.34
CA ILE A 58 -6.38 -6.92 -4.46
C ILE A 58 -6.39 -5.40 -4.35
N ASN A 59 -5.86 -4.73 -5.35
CA ASN A 59 -5.72 -3.28 -5.35
C ASN A 59 -6.85 -2.62 -6.16
N TYR A 60 -7.75 -1.93 -5.48
CA TYR A 60 -8.85 -1.13 -6.07
C TYR A 60 -8.52 0.37 -6.12
N ALA A 61 -7.37 0.78 -5.60
CA ALA A 61 -6.99 2.20 -5.59
C ALA A 61 -6.87 2.74 -7.02
N GLN A 62 -7.28 3.99 -7.21
CA GLN A 62 -7.25 4.65 -8.51
C GLN A 62 -6.71 6.07 -8.43
N ASN A 63 -6.05 6.50 -9.48
CA ASN A 63 -5.51 7.85 -9.60
C ASN A 63 -6.60 8.91 -9.43
N GLY A 64 -6.32 9.93 -8.60
CA GLY A 64 -7.19 11.08 -8.43
C GLY A 64 -8.44 10.82 -7.59
N ARG A 65 -8.55 9.68 -6.89
CA ARG A 65 -9.72 9.41 -6.02
C ARG A 65 -9.56 10.05 -4.65
N SER A 66 -10.66 10.62 -4.19
CA SER A 66 -10.92 11.03 -2.80
C SER A 66 -11.89 10.06 -2.14
N THR A 67 -12.14 10.17 -0.85
CA THR A 67 -13.20 9.41 -0.17
C THR A 67 -14.55 9.60 -0.86
N LYS A 68 -14.87 10.85 -1.24
CA LYS A 68 -16.11 11.18 -1.96
C LYS A 68 -16.16 10.54 -3.35
N SER A 69 -15.18 10.83 -4.20
CA SER A 69 -15.21 10.38 -5.60
C SER A 69 -15.06 8.86 -5.74
N PHE A 70 -14.48 8.17 -4.76
CA PHE A 70 -14.42 6.70 -4.75
C PHE A 70 -15.81 6.09 -4.55
N MET A 71 -16.67 6.71 -3.72
CA MET A 71 -18.09 6.33 -3.60
C MET A 71 -18.89 6.71 -4.84
N ASP A 72 -18.84 7.97 -5.24
CA ASP A 72 -19.67 8.52 -6.32
C ASP A 72 -19.49 7.79 -7.66
N LEU A 73 -18.34 7.16 -7.88
CA LEU A 73 -18.00 6.38 -9.07
C LEU A 73 -18.26 4.87 -8.93
N GLY A 74 -18.91 4.43 -7.86
CA GLY A 74 -19.25 3.04 -7.62
C GLY A 74 -18.04 2.11 -7.34
N LEU A 75 -16.86 2.67 -7.04
CA LEU A 75 -15.67 1.87 -6.73
C LEU A 75 -15.80 1.21 -5.35
N TRP A 76 -16.46 1.90 -4.42
CA TRP A 76 -16.77 1.33 -3.11
C TRP A 76 -17.67 0.10 -3.22
N ASP A 77 -18.68 0.12 -4.09
CA ASP A 77 -19.58 -1.01 -4.27
C ASP A 77 -18.84 -2.26 -4.76
N GLN A 78 -17.81 -2.07 -5.60
CA GLN A 78 -16.96 -3.16 -6.07
C GLN A 78 -16.15 -3.77 -4.91
N VAL A 79 -15.54 -2.94 -4.07
CA VAL A 79 -14.80 -3.41 -2.88
C VAL A 79 -15.75 -4.13 -1.94
N GLN A 80 -16.88 -3.48 -1.56
CA GLN A 80 -17.84 -4.03 -0.62
C GLN A 80 -18.44 -5.35 -1.10
N GLY A 81 -18.65 -5.49 -2.43
CA GLY A 81 -19.14 -6.73 -3.04
C GLY A 81 -18.15 -7.89 -2.99
N ALA A 82 -16.85 -7.60 -2.88
CA ALA A 82 -15.78 -8.60 -2.88
C ALA A 82 -15.37 -9.08 -1.48
N ILE A 83 -15.64 -8.28 -0.43
CA ILE A 83 -15.23 -8.58 0.95
C ILE A 83 -15.88 -9.89 1.44
N GLN A 84 -15.04 -10.76 2.00
CA GLN A 84 -15.46 -11.96 2.72
C GLN A 84 -15.14 -11.85 4.22
N PRO A 85 -15.83 -12.58 5.10
CA PRO A 85 -15.47 -12.63 6.52
C PRO A 85 -14.00 -13.04 6.72
N GLY A 86 -13.27 -12.23 7.50
CA GLY A 86 -11.85 -12.43 7.77
C GLY A 86 -10.90 -11.67 6.84
N ASP A 87 -11.40 -11.01 5.79
CA ASP A 87 -10.59 -10.14 4.93
C ASP A 87 -10.22 -8.82 5.65
N PHE A 88 -9.11 -8.23 5.24
CA PHE A 88 -8.72 -6.87 5.62
C PHE A 88 -9.04 -5.88 4.51
N VAL A 89 -9.44 -4.66 4.88
CA VAL A 89 -9.61 -3.56 3.94
C VAL A 89 -8.74 -2.39 4.40
N PHE A 90 -7.70 -2.08 3.65
CA PHE A 90 -6.79 -0.96 3.87
C PHE A 90 -7.31 0.28 3.15
N ILE A 91 -7.57 1.36 3.90
CA ILE A 91 -8.26 2.57 3.44
C ILE A 91 -7.31 3.76 3.56
N GLN A 92 -6.82 4.29 2.43
CA GLN A 92 -5.89 5.42 2.39
C GLN A 92 -6.39 6.53 1.47
N PHE A 93 -6.79 7.67 2.01
CA PHE A 93 -7.22 8.86 1.29
C PHE A 93 -6.73 10.13 1.99
N GLY A 94 -6.90 11.28 1.33
CA GLY A 94 -6.55 12.60 1.84
C GLY A 94 -5.97 13.53 0.78
N HIS A 95 -5.14 13.02 -0.15
CA HIS A 95 -4.50 13.83 -1.18
C HIS A 95 -5.49 14.57 -2.08
N ASN A 96 -6.61 13.94 -2.41
CA ASN A 96 -7.60 14.49 -3.32
C ASN A 96 -8.78 15.09 -2.57
N ASP A 97 -9.06 14.64 -1.36
CA ASP A 97 -10.06 15.24 -0.46
C ASP A 97 -9.72 16.70 -0.14
N ALA A 98 -8.43 17.04 -0.08
CA ALA A 98 -7.92 18.37 0.20
C ALA A 98 -8.10 19.40 -0.95
N LYS A 99 -8.58 18.97 -2.12
CA LYS A 99 -8.71 19.83 -3.31
C LYS A 99 -9.99 20.66 -3.25
N ALA A 100 -9.98 21.74 -2.49
CA ALA A 100 -11.16 22.61 -2.25
C ALA A 100 -11.73 23.25 -3.52
N ASP A 101 -10.92 23.39 -4.56
CA ASP A 101 -11.29 23.90 -5.88
C ASP A 101 -11.94 22.85 -6.80
N ASP A 102 -12.01 21.59 -6.36
CA ASP A 102 -12.63 20.50 -7.12
C ASP A 102 -13.78 19.84 -6.34
N PRO A 103 -15.02 20.32 -6.52
CA PRO A 103 -16.19 19.81 -5.80
C PRO A 103 -16.48 18.32 -6.02
N ALA A 104 -15.96 17.71 -7.11
CA ALA A 104 -16.12 16.28 -7.37
C ALA A 104 -15.24 15.45 -6.45
N ARG A 105 -14.18 16.02 -5.88
CA ARG A 105 -13.23 15.32 -5.01
C ARG A 105 -13.21 15.86 -3.58
N TYR A 106 -13.49 17.13 -3.41
CA TYR A 106 -13.38 17.79 -2.11
C TYR A 106 -14.28 17.14 -1.05
N ALA A 107 -13.70 16.86 0.10
CA ALA A 107 -14.38 16.45 1.31
C ALA A 107 -13.66 17.09 2.51
N ALA A 108 -14.35 18.01 3.21
CA ALA A 108 -13.77 18.74 4.35
C ALA A 108 -13.25 17.77 5.41
N ALA A 109 -12.02 17.99 5.92
CA ALA A 109 -11.34 17.08 6.84
C ALA A 109 -12.18 16.74 8.08
N TRP A 110 -12.72 17.75 8.77
CA TRP A 110 -13.56 17.61 9.98
C TRP A 110 -15.07 17.53 9.67
N GLY A 111 -15.44 17.01 8.50
CA GLY A 111 -16.81 16.88 8.03
C GLY A 111 -16.97 15.70 7.10
N ALA A 112 -17.29 15.94 5.83
CA ALA A 112 -17.58 14.90 4.86
C ALA A 112 -16.48 13.81 4.74
N TYR A 113 -15.20 14.16 4.90
CA TYR A 113 -14.12 13.18 4.91
C TYR A 113 -14.28 12.17 6.05
N GLN A 114 -14.56 12.63 7.27
CA GLN A 114 -14.80 11.75 8.41
C GLN A 114 -16.07 10.90 8.22
N ASP A 115 -17.14 11.49 7.68
CA ASP A 115 -18.39 10.77 7.45
C ASP A 115 -18.21 9.66 6.41
N ASN A 116 -17.43 9.93 5.37
CA ASN A 116 -17.08 8.93 4.36
C ASN A 116 -16.24 7.78 4.96
N LEU A 117 -15.26 8.09 5.82
CA LEU A 117 -14.47 7.08 6.52
C LEU A 117 -15.34 6.21 7.43
N ARG A 118 -16.30 6.80 8.16
CA ARG A 118 -17.25 6.03 8.98
C ARG A 118 -18.09 5.09 8.12
N THR A 119 -18.56 5.56 6.96
CA THR A 119 -19.32 4.75 6.01
C THR A 119 -18.52 3.55 5.52
N TYR A 120 -17.25 3.74 5.17
CA TYR A 120 -16.37 2.65 4.77
C TYR A 120 -16.15 1.64 5.89
N ILE A 121 -15.82 2.11 7.09
CA ILE A 121 -15.60 1.25 8.27
C ILE A 121 -16.82 0.39 8.55
N ASP A 122 -18.01 1.00 8.60
CA ASP A 122 -19.25 0.31 8.92
C ASP A 122 -19.64 -0.69 7.81
N GLY A 123 -19.42 -0.32 6.55
CA GLY A 123 -19.64 -1.20 5.42
C GLY A 123 -18.72 -2.43 5.38
N VAL A 124 -17.43 -2.25 5.73
CA VAL A 124 -16.47 -3.36 5.86
C VAL A 124 -16.89 -4.31 6.99
N ARG A 125 -17.23 -3.77 8.16
CA ARG A 125 -17.67 -4.55 9.32
C ARG A 125 -18.96 -5.32 9.04
N ALA A 126 -19.90 -4.72 8.30
CA ALA A 126 -21.16 -5.35 7.90
C ALA A 126 -20.95 -6.60 7.02
N LYS A 127 -19.79 -6.71 6.36
CA LYS A 127 -19.39 -7.87 5.55
C LYS A 127 -18.52 -8.87 6.34
N GLY A 128 -18.23 -8.62 7.61
CA GLY A 128 -17.35 -9.45 8.43
C GLY A 128 -15.87 -9.23 8.17
N GLY A 129 -15.50 -8.18 7.43
CA GLY A 129 -14.12 -7.75 7.20
C GLY A 129 -13.57 -6.87 8.33
N THR A 130 -12.27 -6.70 8.34
CA THR A 130 -11.52 -5.86 9.28
C THR A 130 -11.06 -4.57 8.57
N PRO A 131 -11.63 -3.41 8.89
CA PRO A 131 -11.17 -2.13 8.35
C PRO A 131 -9.86 -1.70 9.01
N VAL A 132 -8.94 -1.18 8.20
CA VAL A 132 -7.66 -0.60 8.63
C VAL A 132 -7.52 0.75 7.96
N LEU A 133 -7.39 1.81 8.74
CA LEU A 133 -7.14 3.16 8.22
C LEU A 133 -5.64 3.40 8.05
N LEU A 134 -5.25 4.03 6.95
CA LEU A 134 -3.88 4.44 6.67
C LEU A 134 -3.87 5.95 6.42
N THR A 135 -3.10 6.70 7.21
CA THR A 135 -2.90 8.12 6.91
C THR A 135 -2.18 8.29 5.56
N PRO A 136 -2.42 9.38 4.81
CA PRO A 136 -1.86 9.56 3.47
C PRO A 136 -0.32 9.57 3.49
N VAL A 137 0.29 9.03 2.44
CA VAL A 137 1.76 9.11 2.22
C VAL A 137 2.17 10.58 2.16
N ALA A 138 3.25 10.95 2.83
CA ALA A 138 3.73 12.33 2.85
C ALA A 138 4.10 12.84 1.44
N ARG A 139 3.87 14.13 1.18
CA ARG A 139 4.37 14.83 0.01
C ARG A 139 5.78 15.34 0.28
N ARG A 140 6.64 15.27 -0.71
CA ARG A 140 7.98 15.82 -0.68
C ARG A 140 7.95 17.34 -0.98
N TRP A 141 7.36 18.11 -0.09
CA TRP A 141 7.28 19.57 -0.24
C TRP A 141 8.35 20.25 0.60
N PHE A 142 9.42 20.71 -0.05
CA PHE A 142 10.47 21.49 0.57
C PHE A 142 10.32 22.97 0.22
N ASN A 143 10.54 23.82 1.22
CA ASN A 143 10.64 25.26 1.07
C ASN A 143 11.98 25.73 1.65
N ASN A 144 12.87 26.22 0.81
CA ASN A 144 14.23 26.62 1.19
C ASN A 144 14.98 25.54 1.99
N GLY A 145 14.87 24.28 1.55
CA GLY A 145 15.55 23.13 2.19
C GLY A 145 14.87 22.60 3.45
N VAL A 146 13.72 23.16 3.86
CA VAL A 146 12.94 22.68 5.00
C VAL A 146 11.71 21.93 4.50
N LEU A 147 11.50 20.71 4.97
CA LEU A 147 10.33 19.91 4.62
C LEU A 147 9.06 20.49 5.28
N ASP A 148 8.01 20.69 4.49
CA ASP A 148 6.68 21.01 5.01
C ASP A 148 6.05 19.75 5.64
N ARG A 149 6.15 19.65 6.95
CA ARG A 149 5.56 18.54 7.70
C ARG A 149 4.03 18.61 7.78
N ASN A 150 3.42 19.72 7.40
CA ASN A 150 1.97 19.90 7.35
C ASN A 150 1.39 19.72 5.93
N CYS A 151 2.05 18.97 5.08
CA CYS A 151 1.71 18.78 3.67
C CYS A 151 0.30 18.19 3.41
N HIS A 152 -0.37 17.70 4.44
CA HIS A 152 -1.75 17.18 4.39
C HIS A 152 -2.72 17.93 5.30
N THR A 153 -2.29 19.03 5.91
CA THR A 153 -3.12 19.84 6.83
C THR A 153 -3.81 18.97 7.88
N ASP A 154 -5.13 19.06 8.02
CA ASP A 154 -5.91 18.36 9.05
C ASP A 154 -6.28 16.90 8.73
N TYR A 155 -6.05 16.41 7.50
CA TYR A 155 -6.55 15.10 7.08
C TYR A 155 -6.00 13.93 7.91
N PRO A 156 -4.68 13.87 8.24
CA PRO A 156 -4.18 12.83 9.13
C PRO A 156 -4.81 12.88 10.52
N ALA A 157 -4.98 14.08 11.09
CA ALA A 157 -5.60 14.26 12.41
C ALA A 157 -7.07 13.85 12.41
N ALA A 158 -7.82 14.24 11.37
CA ALA A 158 -9.23 13.88 11.21
C ALA A 158 -9.41 12.35 11.05
N MET A 159 -8.52 11.67 10.34
CA MET A 159 -8.53 10.20 10.22
C MET A 159 -8.21 9.53 11.55
N LYS A 160 -7.20 10.02 12.29
CA LYS A 160 -6.85 9.52 13.64
C LYS A 160 -8.05 9.59 14.60
N ALA A 161 -8.77 10.71 14.58
CA ALA A 161 -9.97 10.88 15.40
C ALA A 161 -11.07 9.87 15.06
N VAL A 162 -11.31 9.56 13.77
CA VAL A 162 -12.26 8.52 13.37
C VAL A 162 -11.78 7.13 13.78
N ALA A 163 -10.49 6.85 13.66
CA ALA A 163 -9.93 5.57 14.08
C ALA A 163 -10.15 5.32 15.57
N GLU A 164 -9.90 6.32 16.40
CA GLU A 164 -10.15 6.28 17.85
C GLU A 164 -11.65 6.12 18.16
N GLU A 165 -12.50 6.94 17.56
CA GLU A 165 -13.97 6.89 17.72
C GLU A 165 -14.54 5.51 17.39
N LYS A 166 -14.11 4.93 16.28
CA LYS A 166 -14.63 3.66 15.77
C LYS A 166 -13.87 2.44 16.31
N GLY A 167 -12.79 2.63 17.08
CA GLY A 167 -11.95 1.54 17.59
C GLY A 167 -11.43 0.65 16.46
N VAL A 168 -10.82 1.24 15.43
CA VAL A 168 -10.19 0.54 14.30
C VAL A 168 -8.69 0.74 14.29
N VAL A 169 -7.96 -0.23 13.75
CA VAL A 169 -6.50 -0.11 13.56
C VAL A 169 -6.21 1.08 12.64
N LEU A 170 -5.24 1.90 13.05
CA LEU A 170 -4.71 3.00 12.26
C LEU A 170 -3.22 2.79 12.03
N LEU A 171 -2.80 2.67 10.79
CA LEU A 171 -1.41 2.72 10.36
C LEU A 171 -1.07 4.19 10.05
N ASP A 172 -0.30 4.83 10.92
CA ASP A 172 0.15 6.21 10.68
C ASP A 172 1.31 6.22 9.67
N VAL A 173 0.98 6.23 8.38
CA VAL A 173 1.96 6.24 7.29
C VAL A 173 2.56 7.63 7.08
N THR A 174 1.83 8.69 7.39
CA THR A 174 2.29 10.07 7.18
C THR A 174 3.55 10.36 7.98
N THR A 175 3.57 10.05 9.27
CA THR A 175 4.69 10.40 10.16
C THR A 175 6.00 9.74 9.72
N PRO A 176 6.11 8.39 9.57
CA PRO A 176 7.37 7.77 9.18
C PRO A 176 7.80 8.10 7.75
N THR A 177 6.85 8.43 6.85
CA THR A 177 7.23 8.91 5.51
C THR A 177 7.78 10.33 5.54
N LEU A 178 7.28 11.21 6.39
CA LEU A 178 7.89 12.53 6.64
C LEU A 178 9.29 12.39 7.22
N ASP A 179 9.47 11.55 8.24
CA ASP A 179 10.77 11.34 8.91
C ASP A 179 11.82 10.78 7.92
N TRP A 180 11.40 9.85 7.08
CA TRP A 180 12.24 9.31 6.01
C TRP A 180 12.66 10.39 4.99
N ILE A 181 11.72 11.19 4.48
CA ILE A 181 11.99 12.25 3.50
C ILE A 181 12.90 13.32 4.12
N GLU A 182 12.62 13.73 5.36
CA GLU A 182 13.41 14.73 6.08
C GLU A 182 14.84 14.24 6.35
N GLY A 183 14.99 12.98 6.77
CA GLY A 183 16.28 12.36 7.01
C GLY A 183 17.18 12.25 5.77
N LEU A 184 16.57 12.13 4.58
CA LEU A 184 17.29 12.19 3.30
C LEU A 184 17.65 13.63 2.89
N GLY A 185 16.85 14.60 3.29
CA GLY A 185 16.96 15.97 2.83
C GLY A 185 16.43 16.20 1.42
N ASP A 186 16.40 17.48 1.00
CA ASP A 186 15.79 17.90 -0.27
C ASP A 186 16.39 17.19 -1.50
N GLU A 187 17.72 17.21 -1.67
CA GLU A 187 18.34 16.68 -2.89
C GLU A 187 18.27 15.15 -2.98
N ALA A 188 18.65 14.43 -1.92
CA ALA A 188 18.69 12.96 -1.98
C ALA A 188 17.28 12.35 -2.06
N SER A 189 16.27 12.95 -1.46
CA SER A 189 14.89 12.45 -1.52
C SER A 189 14.27 12.52 -2.92
N LYS A 190 14.78 13.35 -3.83
CA LYS A 190 14.30 13.43 -5.22
C LYS A 190 14.33 12.08 -5.93
N ALA A 191 15.35 11.26 -5.64
CA ALA A 191 15.54 9.95 -6.28
C ALA A 191 14.33 8.99 -6.11
N TYR A 192 13.50 9.21 -5.12
CA TYR A 192 12.36 8.35 -4.78
C TYR A 192 11.02 8.84 -5.33
N PHE A 193 10.99 10.03 -5.92
CA PHE A 193 9.77 10.67 -6.44
C PHE A 193 9.89 10.93 -7.94
N MET A 194 8.76 11.14 -8.58
CA MET A 194 8.68 11.38 -10.03
C MET A 194 9.45 12.62 -10.50
N ILE A 195 9.79 13.52 -9.60
CA ILE A 195 10.70 14.65 -9.91
C ILE A 195 12.05 14.17 -10.45
N SER A 196 12.53 13.00 -10.06
CA SER A 196 13.77 12.40 -10.59
C SER A 196 13.71 12.11 -12.10
N THR A 197 12.52 11.99 -12.65
CA THR A 197 12.28 11.74 -14.09
C THR A 197 12.15 13.00 -14.93
N GLY A 198 12.38 14.18 -14.33
CA GLY A 198 12.23 15.48 -14.97
C GLY A 198 10.81 16.05 -14.94
N LYS A 199 9.87 15.42 -14.23
CA LYS A 199 8.52 15.94 -13.97
C LYS A 199 8.56 16.84 -12.72
N ASP A 200 7.77 17.89 -12.71
CA ASP A 200 7.53 18.66 -11.47
C ASP A 200 6.51 17.95 -10.58
N ASP A 201 6.92 16.82 -10.02
CA ASP A 201 6.05 15.95 -9.24
C ASP A 201 6.76 15.44 -7.98
N ASN A 202 6.42 16.04 -6.86
CA ASN A 202 6.91 15.76 -5.53
C ASN A 202 5.92 14.91 -4.69
N THR A 203 4.98 14.24 -5.35
CA THR A 203 3.93 13.44 -4.70
C THR A 203 4.02 11.96 -5.10
N HIS A 204 4.14 11.69 -6.40
CA HIS A 204 4.11 10.33 -6.91
C HIS A 204 5.49 9.69 -6.88
N LEU A 205 5.52 8.39 -6.72
CA LEU A 205 6.71 7.60 -6.42
C LEU A 205 7.24 6.91 -7.67
N VAL A 206 8.57 6.75 -7.75
CA VAL A 206 9.23 5.80 -8.65
C VAL A 206 9.36 4.43 -7.96
N PRO A 207 9.83 3.34 -8.62
CA PRO A 207 9.85 2.00 -8.03
C PRO A 207 10.50 1.94 -6.63
N CYS A 208 11.70 2.50 -6.44
CA CYS A 208 12.37 2.49 -5.13
C CYS A 208 11.60 3.29 -4.05
N GLY A 209 10.91 4.37 -4.44
CA GLY A 209 10.04 5.12 -3.54
C GLY A 209 8.81 4.34 -3.12
N ALA A 210 8.14 3.68 -4.08
CA ALA A 210 7.00 2.83 -3.82
C ALA A 210 7.37 1.65 -2.92
N ARG A 211 8.53 1.02 -3.17
CA ARG A 211 9.08 -0.02 -2.29
C ARG A 211 9.28 0.50 -0.87
N LYS A 212 9.92 1.67 -0.70
CA LYS A 212 10.18 2.23 0.63
C LYS A 212 8.91 2.51 1.42
N VAL A 213 7.88 3.05 0.76
CA VAL A 213 6.56 3.24 1.40
C VAL A 213 5.94 1.89 1.76
N THR A 214 6.06 0.88 0.91
CA THR A 214 5.58 -0.48 1.22
C THR A 214 6.29 -1.07 2.44
N GLU A 215 7.61 -0.90 2.58
CA GLU A 215 8.38 -1.32 3.76
C GLU A 215 7.86 -0.65 5.03
N ILE A 216 7.62 0.66 4.99
CA ILE A 216 7.03 1.41 6.11
C ILE A 216 5.65 0.84 6.48
N VAL A 217 4.81 0.55 5.49
CA VAL A 217 3.50 -0.07 5.75
C VAL A 217 3.65 -1.46 6.37
N CYS A 218 4.59 -2.27 5.89
CA CYS A 218 4.86 -3.60 6.47
C CYS A 218 5.36 -3.53 7.91
N ASP A 219 6.22 -2.56 8.24
CA ASP A 219 6.68 -2.35 9.62
C ASP A 219 5.50 -1.99 10.55
N LEU A 220 4.60 -1.11 10.11
CA LEU A 220 3.38 -0.76 10.84
C LEU A 220 2.42 -1.97 10.99
N VAL A 221 2.28 -2.79 9.93
CA VAL A 221 1.51 -4.04 9.99
C VAL A 221 2.11 -5.00 11.00
N LYS A 222 3.44 -5.14 11.03
CA LYS A 222 4.14 -5.99 11.99
C LYS A 222 3.88 -5.60 13.44
N GLU A 223 3.76 -4.30 13.70
CA GLU A 223 3.52 -3.76 15.02
C GLU A 223 2.05 -3.87 15.45
N GLN A 224 1.11 -3.68 14.53
CA GLN A 224 -0.29 -3.43 14.87
C GLN A 224 -1.28 -4.49 14.42
N ILE A 225 -0.90 -5.38 13.48
CA ILE A 225 -1.79 -6.42 12.94
C ILE A 225 -1.09 -7.80 13.02
N PRO A 226 -0.98 -8.40 14.22
CA PRO A 226 -0.25 -9.65 14.43
C PRO A 226 -0.71 -10.81 13.54
N GLU A 227 -1.99 -10.86 13.17
CA GLU A 227 -2.55 -11.89 12.31
C GLU A 227 -1.94 -11.82 10.90
N LEU A 228 -1.83 -10.62 10.34
CA LEU A 228 -1.26 -10.39 9.01
C LEU A 228 0.27 -10.42 9.04
N ALA A 229 0.86 -9.99 10.15
CA ALA A 229 2.31 -9.96 10.35
C ALA A 229 2.98 -11.34 10.21
N LYS A 230 2.26 -12.43 10.51
CA LYS A 230 2.77 -13.81 10.38
C LYS A 230 3.07 -14.20 8.94
N SER A 231 2.39 -13.57 7.99
CA SER A 231 2.56 -13.83 6.55
C SER A 231 3.57 -12.88 5.90
N LEU A 232 4.19 -11.97 6.67
CA LEU A 232 5.21 -11.07 6.12
C LEU A 232 6.47 -11.84 5.73
N GLN A 233 6.97 -11.54 4.52
CA GLN A 233 8.23 -12.04 3.97
C GLN A 233 9.10 -10.86 3.58
N TYR A 234 10.41 -11.03 3.63
CA TYR A 234 11.34 -9.98 3.26
C TYR A 234 12.34 -10.48 2.22
N TYR A 235 12.44 -9.76 1.12
CA TYR A 235 13.44 -9.90 0.08
C TYR A 235 14.16 -8.57 -0.11
N HIS A 236 15.48 -8.61 -0.39
CA HIS A 236 16.25 -7.42 -0.65
C HIS A 236 15.82 -6.75 -1.95
N PHE A 237 15.55 -7.57 -2.96
CA PHE A 237 15.03 -7.13 -4.25
C PHE A 237 13.93 -8.08 -4.74
N VAL A 238 13.03 -7.53 -5.54
CA VAL A 238 11.99 -8.29 -6.25
C VAL A 238 12.10 -7.97 -7.74
N VAL A 239 12.21 -9.01 -8.54
CA VAL A 239 12.16 -8.92 -10.00
C VAL A 239 10.77 -9.33 -10.48
N SER A 240 10.14 -8.50 -11.31
CA SER A 240 8.84 -8.79 -11.89
C SER A 240 8.72 -8.19 -13.29
N ALA A 241 8.57 -9.03 -14.31
CA ALA A 241 8.47 -8.61 -15.70
C ALA A 241 7.26 -7.71 -15.99
N ASP A 242 6.24 -7.75 -15.11
CA ASP A 242 5.02 -6.94 -15.18
C ASP A 242 5.15 -5.59 -14.45
N GLY A 243 6.34 -5.29 -13.88
CA GLY A 243 6.64 -4.02 -13.19
C GLY A 243 6.14 -3.91 -11.76
N HIS A 244 5.66 -5.01 -11.15
CA HIS A 244 5.28 -5.06 -9.72
C HIS A 244 6.49 -5.37 -8.81
N GLY A 245 7.71 -5.27 -9.32
CA GLY A 245 8.96 -5.44 -8.59
C GLY A 245 9.82 -4.18 -8.57
N ASP A 246 10.98 -4.29 -7.94
CA ASP A 246 12.01 -3.26 -7.96
C ASP A 246 12.64 -3.13 -9.35
N PHE A 247 12.79 -4.27 -10.02
CA PHE A 247 13.39 -4.41 -11.34
C PHE A 247 12.50 -5.25 -12.26
N MET A 248 12.64 -5.02 -13.57
CA MET A 248 11.93 -5.79 -14.57
C MET A 248 12.79 -6.92 -15.18
N THR A 249 14.10 -6.89 -14.95
CA THR A 249 15.06 -7.89 -15.40
C THR A 249 15.84 -8.47 -14.21
N VAL A 250 16.30 -9.72 -14.36
CA VAL A 250 17.10 -10.41 -13.34
C VAL A 250 18.49 -9.77 -13.26
N GLN A 251 19.04 -9.35 -14.41
CA GLN A 251 20.37 -8.72 -14.46
C GLN A 251 20.40 -7.41 -13.67
N GLU A 252 19.38 -6.54 -13.81
CA GLU A 252 19.31 -5.30 -13.04
C GLU A 252 19.35 -5.55 -11.53
N ALA A 253 18.64 -6.59 -11.04
CA ALA A 253 18.64 -6.94 -9.63
C ALA A 253 20.00 -7.47 -9.16
N ILE A 254 20.72 -8.24 -10.00
CA ILE A 254 22.06 -8.74 -9.70
C ILE A 254 23.05 -7.57 -9.67
N ASP A 255 22.98 -6.66 -10.63
CA ASP A 255 23.86 -5.50 -10.72
C ASP A 255 23.68 -4.52 -9.54
N ALA A 256 22.48 -4.54 -8.93
CA ALA A 256 22.18 -3.76 -7.73
C ALA A 256 22.66 -4.41 -6.43
N CYS A 257 23.11 -5.68 -6.46
CA CYS A 257 23.65 -6.35 -5.27
C CYS A 257 25.00 -5.74 -4.86
N PRO A 258 25.25 -5.57 -3.54
CA PRO A 258 26.56 -5.15 -3.06
C PRO A 258 27.63 -6.17 -3.43
N ASP A 259 28.73 -5.72 -4.02
CA ASP A 259 29.87 -6.58 -4.29
C ASP A 259 30.53 -7.05 -2.99
N TYR A 260 30.93 -8.33 -2.97
CA TYR A 260 31.70 -8.93 -1.87
C TYR A 260 31.09 -8.75 -0.47
N SER A 261 29.76 -8.84 -0.35
CA SER A 261 29.12 -8.81 0.95
C SER A 261 29.39 -10.09 1.73
N HIS A 262 30.28 -10.02 2.74
CA HIS A 262 30.59 -11.13 3.65
C HIS A 262 29.63 -11.19 4.87
N LYS A 263 28.75 -10.21 5.02
CA LYS A 263 27.92 -10.07 6.23
C LYS A 263 26.49 -10.54 6.05
N GLU A 264 25.91 -10.38 4.88
CA GLU A 264 24.52 -10.72 4.62
C GLU A 264 24.33 -11.33 3.24
N ILE A 265 23.47 -12.35 3.16
CA ILE A 265 23.04 -12.94 1.90
C ILE A 265 21.98 -12.03 1.28
N THR A 266 22.22 -11.51 0.08
CA THR A 266 21.19 -10.80 -0.68
C THR A 266 20.17 -11.80 -1.21
N ARG A 267 18.90 -11.60 -0.85
CA ARG A 267 17.78 -12.43 -1.31
C ARG A 267 17.02 -11.69 -2.38
N ILE A 268 16.92 -12.29 -3.55
CA ILE A 268 16.15 -11.75 -4.69
C ILE A 268 14.97 -12.67 -4.93
N LEU A 269 13.76 -12.13 -4.88
CA LEU A 269 12.56 -12.82 -5.33
C LEU A 269 12.39 -12.58 -6.83
N ILE A 270 12.40 -13.65 -7.63
CA ILE A 270 12.06 -13.57 -9.05
C ILE A 270 10.63 -14.11 -9.19
N ARG A 271 9.68 -13.23 -9.53
CA ARG A 271 8.29 -13.60 -9.75
C ARG A 271 8.14 -14.39 -11.06
N SER A 272 7.09 -15.19 -11.14
CA SER A 272 6.76 -15.91 -12.37
C SER A 272 6.63 -14.96 -13.54
N GLY A 273 7.31 -15.27 -14.64
CA GLY A 273 7.35 -14.44 -15.82
C GLY A 273 8.28 -15.03 -16.88
N VAL A 274 8.39 -14.37 -18.02
CA VAL A 274 9.32 -14.73 -19.09
C VAL A 274 10.39 -13.65 -19.17
N TYR A 275 11.61 -13.98 -18.79
CA TYR A 275 12.78 -13.11 -18.80
C TYR A 275 13.70 -13.53 -19.96
N LYS A 276 13.74 -12.72 -21.04
CA LYS A 276 14.55 -12.98 -22.23
C LYS A 276 15.84 -12.19 -22.15
N GLU A 277 16.77 -12.65 -21.33
CA GLU A 277 18.03 -11.97 -21.04
C GLU A 277 19.17 -12.97 -20.87
N LEU A 278 20.41 -12.51 -21.05
CA LEU A 278 21.61 -13.22 -20.64
C LEU A 278 21.99 -12.73 -19.24
N VAL A 279 21.95 -13.63 -18.26
CA VAL A 279 22.33 -13.31 -16.88
C VAL A 279 23.81 -13.61 -16.67
N SER A 280 24.55 -12.64 -16.15
CA SER A 280 25.95 -12.75 -15.76
C SER A 280 26.16 -12.36 -14.32
N ILE A 281 26.81 -13.21 -13.53
CA ILE A 281 27.19 -12.94 -12.14
C ILE A 281 28.71 -12.80 -12.14
N THR A 282 29.21 -11.58 -12.16
CA THR A 282 30.64 -11.31 -12.28
C THR A 282 31.32 -10.94 -10.97
N HIS A 283 30.55 -10.51 -9.96
CA HIS A 283 31.04 -10.11 -8.64
C HIS A 283 30.03 -10.52 -7.58
N THR A 284 30.37 -11.46 -6.74
CA THR A 284 29.54 -11.89 -5.59
C THR A 284 30.42 -12.12 -4.35
#